data_f9af1d5aac936b0d1e86dcc23bd63952
#
_entry.id   f9af1d5aac936b0d1e86dcc23bd63952
#
_cell.length_a   1.000
_cell.length_b   1.000
_cell.length_c   1.000
_cell.angle_alpha   90.00
_cell.angle_beta   90.00
_cell.angle_gamma   90.00
#
_symmetry.space_group_name_H-M   'P 1'
#
loop_
_entity.id
_entity.type
_entity.pdbx_description
1 polymer ?
#
loop_
_entity_poly.entity_id
_entity_poly.type
_entity_poly.pdbx_seq_one_letter_code
_entity_poly.pdbx_strand_id
1 'polypeptide(L)'
;MVTQPLRADAERNRCQLMNAALAVFAERGLDAPLDEIARRAGVGNATLYRRFPSRCDLVAAVFLGAMQEIVDAATQALAEPDPWTALSGHLVFLCELQAANRAISDLLTAAVSGMPELERLRAKALDALTQLIDRARASGDLRQDFGHEDVVLILMANAGLIERTAWTAPGAARRHLSYVLDGLRSPARAPAPPSPGQDQVVQAMRALGRRHGCA
;
A
#
# COMPACT_ATOMS: atom_id res chain seq x y z
N MET A 1 -28.10 -35.51 -0.22
CA MET A 1 -27.63 -34.45 -1.13
C MET A 1 -28.13 -33.08 -0.66
N VAL A 2 -27.51 -32.44 0.37
CA VAL A 2 -27.93 -31.13 0.93
C VAL A 2 -26.70 -30.27 1.30
N THR A 3 -25.68 -30.22 0.46
CA THR A 3 -24.44 -29.49 0.82
C THR A 3 -24.15 -28.28 -0.10
N GLN A 4 -24.93 -28.04 -1.15
CA GLN A 4 -24.71 -26.94 -2.08
C GLN A 4 -25.21 -25.54 -1.59
N PRO A 5 -26.37 -25.40 -0.93
CA PRO A 5 -26.85 -24.07 -0.48
C PRO A 5 -25.96 -23.46 0.61
N LEU A 6 -25.51 -24.23 1.57
CA LEU A 6 -24.65 -23.74 2.68
C LEU A 6 -23.27 -23.22 2.24
N ARG A 7 -22.69 -23.80 1.18
CA ARG A 7 -21.43 -23.30 0.60
C ARG A 7 -21.63 -22.01 -0.18
N ALA A 8 -22.71 -21.92 -0.96
CA ALA A 8 -23.05 -20.71 -1.71
C ALA A 8 -23.36 -19.52 -0.78
N ASP A 9 -24.10 -19.75 0.32
CA ASP A 9 -24.38 -18.72 1.33
C ASP A 9 -23.12 -18.29 2.08
N ALA A 10 -22.24 -19.25 2.36
CA ALA A 10 -20.97 -18.99 3.00
C ALA A 10 -20.03 -18.13 2.13
N GLU A 11 -19.97 -18.37 0.83
CA GLU A 11 -19.17 -17.57 -0.10
C GLU A 11 -19.77 -16.20 -0.33
N ARG A 12 -21.09 -16.11 -0.43
CA ARG A 12 -21.83 -14.84 -0.52
C ARG A 12 -21.54 -13.95 0.69
N ASN A 13 -21.64 -14.51 1.90
CA ASN A 13 -21.32 -13.79 3.15
C ASN A 13 -19.86 -13.34 3.19
N ARG A 14 -18.92 -14.15 2.67
CA ARG A 14 -17.51 -13.79 2.57
C ARG A 14 -17.32 -12.59 1.64
N CYS A 15 -17.90 -12.62 0.44
CA CYS A 15 -17.83 -11.50 -0.51
C CYS A 15 -18.47 -10.23 0.07
N GLN A 16 -19.62 -10.34 0.75
CA GLN A 16 -20.28 -9.19 1.41
C GLN A 16 -19.39 -8.59 2.50
N LEU A 17 -18.74 -9.42 3.33
CA LEU A 17 -17.80 -8.96 4.35
C LEU A 17 -16.59 -8.27 3.73
N MET A 18 -15.99 -8.83 2.67
CA MET A 18 -14.85 -8.23 1.99
C MET A 18 -15.19 -6.88 1.36
N ASN A 19 -16.35 -6.78 0.68
CA ASN A 19 -16.79 -5.53 0.07
C ASN A 19 -17.11 -4.46 1.13
N ALA A 20 -17.77 -4.83 2.21
CA ALA A 20 -18.02 -3.92 3.33
C ALA A 20 -16.73 -3.48 4.01
N ALA A 21 -15.78 -4.42 4.22
CA ALA A 21 -14.48 -4.11 4.79
C ALA A 21 -13.68 -3.15 3.91
N LEU A 22 -13.64 -3.40 2.60
CA LEU A 22 -12.97 -2.51 1.63
C LEU A 22 -13.52 -1.09 1.73
N ALA A 23 -14.84 -0.94 1.74
CA ALA A 23 -15.50 0.37 1.82
C ALA A 23 -15.22 1.07 3.17
N VAL A 24 -15.35 0.35 4.30
CA VAL A 24 -15.11 0.91 5.64
C VAL A 24 -13.65 1.28 5.84
N PHE A 25 -12.72 0.43 5.40
CA PHE A 25 -11.30 0.71 5.48
C PHE A 25 -10.89 1.87 4.56
N ALA A 26 -11.50 2.01 3.39
CA ALA A 26 -11.25 3.15 2.50
C ALA A 26 -11.67 4.48 3.14
N GLU A 27 -12.78 4.49 3.90
CA GLU A 27 -13.30 5.68 4.58
C GLU A 27 -12.53 6.02 5.87
N ARG A 28 -12.12 5.01 6.65
CA ARG A 28 -11.64 5.17 8.04
C ARG A 28 -10.24 4.65 8.31
N GLY A 29 -9.59 4.02 7.33
CA GLY A 29 -8.31 3.34 7.50
C GLY A 29 -8.45 1.98 8.19
N LEU A 30 -7.31 1.33 8.40
CA LEU A 30 -7.26 -0.03 8.96
C LEU A 30 -7.69 -0.13 10.42
N ASP A 31 -7.83 0.99 11.14
CA ASP A 31 -8.27 1.04 12.54
C ASP A 31 -9.80 0.96 12.71
N ALA A 32 -10.54 0.96 11.61
CA ALA A 32 -12.01 0.92 11.64
C ALA A 32 -12.52 -0.27 12.48
N PRO A 33 -13.57 -0.06 13.31
CA PRO A 33 -14.16 -1.13 14.12
C PRO A 33 -14.72 -2.27 13.28
N LEU A 34 -14.40 -3.52 13.63
CA LEU A 34 -14.89 -4.70 12.90
C LEU A 34 -16.41 -4.88 12.99
N ASP A 35 -17.01 -4.46 14.09
CA ASP A 35 -18.49 -4.50 14.26
C ASP A 35 -19.20 -3.62 13.23
N GLU A 36 -18.61 -2.50 12.82
CA GLU A 36 -19.16 -1.67 11.75
C GLU A 36 -19.12 -2.39 10.41
N ILE A 37 -18.03 -3.12 10.15
CA ILE A 37 -17.89 -3.94 8.95
C ILE A 37 -18.97 -5.03 8.93
N ALA A 38 -19.15 -5.75 10.05
CA ALA A 38 -20.20 -6.77 10.17
C ALA A 38 -21.59 -6.19 9.95
N ARG A 39 -21.89 -5.03 10.56
CA ARG A 39 -23.15 -4.30 10.40
C ARG A 39 -23.37 -3.88 8.94
N ARG A 40 -22.37 -3.32 8.28
CA ARG A 40 -22.45 -2.87 6.88
C ARG A 40 -22.59 -4.04 5.89
N ALA A 41 -22.02 -5.19 6.23
CA ALA A 41 -22.17 -6.44 5.49
C ALA A 41 -23.50 -7.16 5.74
N GLY A 42 -24.32 -6.72 6.70
CA GLY A 42 -25.57 -7.37 7.07
C GLY A 42 -25.38 -8.72 7.76
N VAL A 43 -24.23 -8.96 8.41
CA VAL A 43 -23.93 -10.20 9.13
C VAL A 43 -23.65 -9.96 10.62
N GLY A 44 -23.85 -10.98 11.45
CA GLY A 44 -23.49 -10.90 12.86
C GLY A 44 -21.97 -10.99 13.09
N ASN A 45 -21.48 -10.36 14.18
CA ASN A 45 -20.06 -10.39 14.59
C ASN A 45 -19.51 -11.82 14.70
N ALA A 46 -20.30 -12.77 15.23
CA ALA A 46 -19.89 -14.18 15.30
C ALA A 46 -19.63 -14.79 13.91
N THR A 47 -20.33 -14.34 12.88
CA THR A 47 -20.10 -14.77 11.50
C THR A 47 -18.81 -14.19 10.94
N LEU A 48 -18.53 -12.92 11.24
CA LEU A 48 -17.27 -12.26 10.88
C LEU A 48 -16.09 -13.00 11.50
N TYR A 49 -16.05 -13.16 12.82
CA TYR A 49 -14.92 -13.82 13.52
C TYR A 49 -14.75 -15.30 13.17
N ARG A 50 -15.82 -15.99 12.81
CA ARG A 50 -15.71 -17.36 12.28
C ARG A 50 -15.04 -17.43 10.92
N ARG A 51 -15.17 -16.38 10.09
CA ARG A 51 -14.58 -16.27 8.75
C ARG A 51 -13.19 -15.67 8.75
N PHE A 52 -12.98 -14.70 9.60
CA PHE A 52 -11.74 -13.96 9.78
C PHE A 52 -11.43 -13.93 11.27
N PRO A 53 -10.66 -14.91 11.79
CA PRO A 53 -10.37 -15.05 13.21
C PRO A 53 -9.69 -13.81 13.83
N SER A 54 -8.94 -13.06 13.03
CA SER A 54 -8.32 -11.81 13.42
C SER A 54 -8.64 -10.66 12.46
N ARG A 55 -8.37 -9.41 12.91
CA ARG A 55 -8.39 -8.24 12.03
C ARG A 55 -7.46 -8.44 10.83
N CYS A 56 -6.27 -8.98 11.09
CA CYS A 56 -5.25 -9.20 10.09
C CYS A 56 -5.69 -10.17 9.00
N ASP A 57 -6.44 -11.23 9.33
CA ASP A 57 -6.99 -12.15 8.33
C ASP A 57 -7.97 -11.45 7.39
N LEU A 58 -8.81 -10.53 7.93
CA LEU A 58 -9.71 -9.74 7.11
C LEU A 58 -8.95 -8.74 6.24
N VAL A 59 -7.99 -8.02 6.81
CA VAL A 59 -7.11 -7.09 6.10
C VAL A 59 -6.40 -7.80 4.95
N ALA A 60 -5.78 -8.96 5.20
CA ALA A 60 -5.14 -9.76 4.16
C ALA A 60 -6.11 -10.10 3.03
N ALA A 61 -7.25 -10.67 3.38
CA ALA A 61 -8.24 -11.10 2.37
C ALA A 61 -8.72 -9.95 1.48
N VAL A 62 -8.87 -8.76 2.06
CA VAL A 62 -9.31 -7.54 1.35
C VAL A 62 -8.22 -6.98 0.45
N PHE A 63 -6.96 -6.99 0.92
CA PHE A 63 -5.89 -6.27 0.26
C PHE A 63 -4.95 -7.13 -0.61
N LEU A 64 -5.14 -8.45 -0.64
CA LEU A 64 -4.39 -9.31 -1.57
C LEU A 64 -4.58 -8.86 -3.02
N GLY A 65 -5.80 -8.47 -3.41
CA GLY A 65 -6.08 -7.96 -4.76
C GLY A 65 -5.34 -6.65 -5.05
N ALA A 66 -5.39 -5.70 -4.12
CA ALA A 66 -4.69 -4.42 -4.27
C ALA A 66 -3.15 -4.60 -4.30
N MET A 67 -2.62 -5.51 -3.50
CA MET A 67 -1.18 -5.81 -3.53
C MET A 67 -0.77 -6.51 -4.83
N GLN A 68 -1.63 -7.38 -5.39
CA GLN A 68 -1.39 -7.98 -6.71
C GLN A 68 -1.40 -6.91 -7.80
N GLU A 69 -2.32 -5.94 -7.75
CA GLU A 69 -2.36 -4.80 -8.68
C GLU A 69 -1.06 -3.97 -8.62
N ILE A 70 -0.51 -3.75 -7.43
CA ILE A 70 0.78 -3.06 -7.27
C ILE A 70 1.92 -3.85 -7.92
N VAL A 71 1.95 -5.18 -7.74
CA VAL A 71 2.95 -6.07 -8.39
C VAL A 71 2.81 -6.02 -9.90
N ASP A 72 1.58 -6.09 -10.41
CA ASP A 72 1.31 -6.06 -11.85
C ASP A 72 1.70 -4.72 -12.47
N ALA A 73 1.38 -3.60 -11.80
CA ALA A 73 1.79 -2.26 -12.22
C ALA A 73 3.32 -2.09 -12.24
N ALA A 74 4.03 -2.61 -11.22
CA ALA A 74 5.49 -2.59 -11.20
C ALA A 74 6.09 -3.43 -12.33
N THR A 75 5.51 -4.60 -12.60
CA THR A 75 5.92 -5.48 -13.70
C THR A 75 5.70 -4.81 -15.05
N GLN A 76 4.57 -4.13 -15.23
CA GLN A 76 4.28 -3.36 -16.44
C GLN A 76 5.25 -2.18 -16.61
N ALA A 77 5.56 -1.47 -15.51
CA ALA A 77 6.55 -0.39 -15.54
C ALA A 77 7.94 -0.88 -15.94
N LEU A 78 8.33 -2.10 -15.60
CA LEU A 78 9.60 -2.70 -16.04
C LEU A 78 9.66 -2.92 -17.56
N ALA A 79 8.53 -3.02 -18.25
CA ALA A 79 8.46 -3.12 -19.71
C ALA A 79 8.55 -1.75 -20.41
N GLU A 80 8.44 -0.63 -19.69
CA GLU A 80 8.63 0.72 -20.24
C GLU A 80 10.09 0.92 -20.65
N PRO A 81 10.36 1.31 -21.92
CA PRO A 81 11.73 1.48 -22.41
C PRO A 81 12.51 2.57 -21.72
N ASP A 82 11.89 3.72 -21.40
CA ASP A 82 12.53 4.83 -20.74
C ASP A 82 12.58 4.61 -19.21
N PRO A 83 13.79 4.43 -18.61
CA PRO A 83 13.93 4.08 -17.20
C PRO A 83 13.37 5.13 -16.24
N TRP A 84 13.47 6.42 -16.60
CA TRP A 84 12.92 7.49 -15.76
C TRP A 84 11.40 7.50 -15.79
N THR A 85 10.80 7.38 -16.98
CA THR A 85 9.34 7.29 -17.13
C THR A 85 8.79 6.08 -16.40
N ALA A 86 9.48 4.92 -16.47
CA ALA A 86 9.13 3.71 -15.75
C ALA A 86 9.07 3.95 -14.22
N LEU A 87 10.14 4.46 -13.63
CA LEU A 87 10.22 4.70 -12.18
C LEU A 87 9.27 5.82 -11.74
N SER A 88 9.30 6.97 -12.39
CA SER A 88 8.46 8.12 -12.01
C SER A 88 6.98 7.81 -12.17
N GLY A 89 6.58 7.13 -13.24
CA GLY A 89 5.22 6.67 -13.47
C GLY A 89 4.74 5.70 -12.37
N HIS A 90 5.59 4.76 -11.95
CA HIS A 90 5.26 3.85 -10.86
C HIS A 90 5.12 4.58 -9.51
N LEU A 91 5.97 5.56 -9.20
CA LEU A 91 5.85 6.38 -7.99
C LEU A 91 4.55 7.22 -8.00
N VAL A 92 4.19 7.79 -9.16
CA VAL A 92 2.91 8.50 -9.33
C VAL A 92 1.74 7.55 -9.06
N PHE A 93 1.75 6.36 -9.67
CA PHE A 93 0.72 5.34 -9.46
C PHE A 93 0.55 5.00 -7.97
N LEU A 94 1.64 4.73 -7.24
CA LEU A 94 1.57 4.41 -5.80
C LEU A 94 0.97 5.56 -4.99
N CYS A 95 1.37 6.81 -5.26
CA CYS A 95 0.85 7.98 -4.55
C CYS A 95 -0.62 8.28 -4.90
N GLU A 96 -1.06 8.03 -6.13
CA GLU A 96 -2.46 8.16 -6.53
C GLU A 96 -3.32 7.06 -5.88
N LEU A 97 -2.81 5.85 -5.77
CA LEU A 97 -3.47 4.75 -5.09
C LEU A 97 -3.69 5.05 -3.60
N GLN A 98 -2.69 5.67 -2.93
CA GLN A 98 -2.85 6.18 -1.56
C GLN A 98 -3.93 7.26 -1.45
N ALA A 99 -4.00 8.17 -2.41
CA ALA A 99 -4.99 9.25 -2.41
C ALA A 99 -6.42 8.73 -2.64
N ALA A 100 -6.56 7.65 -3.40
CA ALA A 100 -7.85 7.04 -3.69
C ALA A 100 -8.39 6.19 -2.53
N ASN A 101 -7.51 5.65 -1.68
CA ASN A 101 -7.92 4.70 -0.63
C ASN A 101 -7.02 4.79 0.60
N ARG A 102 -7.59 5.29 1.70
CA ARG A 102 -6.87 5.45 2.98
C ARG A 102 -6.26 4.15 3.49
N ALA A 103 -6.96 3.03 3.35
CA ALA A 103 -6.45 1.76 3.84
C ALA A 103 -5.29 1.22 2.99
N ILE A 104 -5.23 1.55 1.70
CA ILE A 104 -4.05 1.26 0.88
C ILE A 104 -2.88 2.13 1.33
N SER A 105 -3.14 3.38 1.71
CA SER A 105 -2.11 4.23 2.33
C SER A 105 -1.51 3.59 3.57
N ASP A 106 -2.36 3.10 4.48
CA ASP A 106 -1.92 2.38 5.69
C ASP A 106 -1.16 1.09 5.33
N LEU A 107 -1.65 0.33 4.34
CA LEU A 107 -1.02 -0.91 3.88
C LEU A 107 0.40 -0.70 3.30
N LEU A 108 0.60 0.39 2.55
CA LEU A 108 1.89 0.70 1.93
C LEU A 108 2.92 1.24 2.93
N THR A 109 2.46 1.88 4.02
CA THR A 109 3.33 2.53 5.01
C THR A 109 3.50 1.72 6.29
N ALA A 110 2.65 0.72 6.56
CA ALA A 110 2.73 -0.13 7.74
C ALA A 110 3.26 -1.54 7.41
N ALA A 111 4.05 -2.11 8.31
CA ALA A 111 4.39 -3.52 8.24
C ALA A 111 3.24 -4.34 8.88
N VAL A 112 2.67 -5.24 8.10
CA VAL A 112 1.66 -6.21 8.54
C VAL A 112 2.31 -7.58 8.54
N SER A 113 2.33 -8.26 9.69
CA SER A 113 2.99 -9.55 9.88
C SER A 113 1.98 -10.69 9.96
N GLY A 114 2.44 -11.92 9.77
CA GLY A 114 1.62 -13.13 9.96
C GLY A 114 0.72 -13.49 8.77
N MET A 115 1.00 -12.95 7.59
CA MET A 115 0.23 -13.19 6.37
C MET A 115 1.15 -13.58 5.21
N PRO A 116 1.54 -14.86 5.09
CA PRO A 116 2.58 -15.30 4.15
C PRO A 116 2.33 -14.88 2.70
N GLU A 117 1.08 -14.91 2.25
CA GLU A 117 0.75 -14.54 0.87
C GLU A 117 0.93 -13.03 0.61
N LEU A 118 0.52 -12.18 1.57
CA LEU A 118 0.72 -10.74 1.48
C LEU A 118 2.20 -10.38 1.57
N GLU A 119 2.95 -11.05 2.46
CA GLU A 119 4.40 -10.88 2.58
C GLU A 119 5.11 -11.28 1.28
N ARG A 120 4.69 -12.37 0.63
CA ARG A 120 5.20 -12.80 -0.67
C ARG A 120 4.95 -11.76 -1.77
N LEU A 121 3.77 -11.18 -1.83
CA LEU A 121 3.45 -10.12 -2.82
C LEU A 121 4.25 -8.84 -2.54
N ARG A 122 4.41 -8.47 -1.27
CA ARG A 122 5.26 -7.33 -0.87
C ARG A 122 6.71 -7.54 -1.30
N ALA A 123 7.26 -8.73 -1.09
CA ALA A 123 8.62 -9.05 -1.53
C ALA A 123 8.77 -8.90 -3.05
N LYS A 124 7.78 -9.38 -3.83
CA LYS A 124 7.76 -9.20 -5.29
C LYS A 124 7.67 -7.73 -5.71
N ALA A 125 6.81 -6.95 -5.06
CA ALA A 125 6.69 -5.52 -5.34
C ALA A 125 7.99 -4.77 -5.04
N LEU A 126 8.66 -5.11 -3.93
CA LEU A 126 9.95 -4.53 -3.55
C LEU A 126 11.06 -4.92 -4.54
N ASP A 127 11.11 -6.17 -4.99
CA ASP A 127 12.07 -6.63 -5.98
C ASP A 127 11.90 -5.87 -7.31
N ALA A 128 10.68 -5.76 -7.81
CA ALA A 128 10.38 -5.01 -9.03
C ALA A 128 10.71 -3.50 -8.87
N LEU A 129 10.39 -2.89 -7.75
CA LEU A 129 10.76 -1.51 -7.44
C LEU A 129 12.28 -1.32 -7.43
N THR A 130 13.03 -2.24 -6.82
CA THR A 130 14.50 -2.21 -6.81
C THR A 130 15.05 -2.24 -8.23
N GLN A 131 14.52 -3.10 -9.10
CA GLN A 131 14.91 -3.14 -10.50
C GLN A 131 14.60 -1.83 -11.25
N LEU A 132 13.46 -1.18 -11.00
CA LEU A 132 13.13 0.13 -11.57
C LEU A 132 14.13 1.20 -11.14
N ILE A 133 14.50 1.23 -9.86
CA ILE A 133 15.50 2.15 -9.30
C ILE A 133 16.86 1.92 -9.95
N ASP A 134 17.32 0.67 -10.03
CA ASP A 134 18.62 0.32 -10.57
C ASP A 134 18.75 0.68 -12.06
N ARG A 135 17.66 0.46 -12.85
CA ARG A 135 17.61 0.89 -14.24
C ARG A 135 17.72 2.40 -14.39
N ALA A 136 16.97 3.17 -13.58
CA ALA A 136 17.00 4.63 -13.64
C ALA A 136 18.33 5.22 -13.15
N ARG A 137 19.04 4.55 -12.23
CA ARG A 137 20.41 4.91 -11.84
C ARG A 137 21.41 4.60 -12.96
N ALA A 138 21.29 3.43 -13.58
CA ALA A 138 22.19 2.99 -14.64
C ALA A 138 22.09 3.86 -15.91
N SER A 139 20.88 4.41 -16.21
CA SER A 139 20.70 5.37 -17.31
C SER A 139 21.27 6.75 -16.99
N GLY A 140 21.55 7.06 -15.71
CA GLY A 140 22.01 8.36 -15.28
C GLY A 140 20.88 9.39 -15.04
N ASP A 141 19.63 9.00 -15.11
CA ASP A 141 18.47 9.89 -14.90
C ASP A 141 18.11 10.07 -13.43
N LEU A 142 18.46 9.09 -12.59
CA LEU A 142 18.19 9.09 -11.17
C LEU A 142 19.50 9.38 -10.38
N ARG A 143 19.40 10.18 -9.33
CA ARG A 143 20.49 10.43 -8.39
C ARG A 143 20.97 9.12 -7.76
N GLN A 144 22.31 8.99 -7.56
CA GLN A 144 22.95 7.73 -7.16
C GLN A 144 22.69 7.35 -5.69
N ASP A 145 22.36 8.33 -4.85
CA ASP A 145 22.11 8.15 -3.41
C ASP A 145 20.63 7.82 -3.07
N PHE A 146 19.75 7.63 -4.06
CA PHE A 146 18.34 7.26 -3.87
C PHE A 146 18.16 5.74 -3.78
N GLY A 147 17.42 5.25 -2.79
CA GLY A 147 17.16 3.83 -2.54
C GLY A 147 15.67 3.51 -2.37
N HIS A 148 15.37 2.24 -2.19
CA HIS A 148 13.99 1.80 -1.93
C HIS A 148 13.47 2.27 -0.57
N GLU A 149 14.35 2.52 0.40
CA GLU A 149 14.01 3.14 1.68
C GLU A 149 13.43 4.55 1.50
N ASP A 150 13.98 5.31 0.56
CA ASP A 150 13.50 6.65 0.26
C ASP A 150 12.10 6.63 -0.33
N VAL A 151 11.74 5.59 -1.09
CA VAL A 151 10.36 5.40 -1.58
C VAL A 151 9.39 5.25 -0.41
N VAL A 152 9.75 4.48 0.62
CA VAL A 152 8.90 4.35 1.83
C VAL A 152 8.73 5.70 2.53
N LEU A 153 9.79 6.51 2.61
CA LEU A 153 9.71 7.87 3.18
C LEU A 153 8.81 8.78 2.34
N ILE A 154 8.90 8.72 1.01
CA ILE A 154 8.01 9.45 0.11
C ILE A 154 6.55 9.05 0.34
N LEU A 155 6.27 7.75 0.44
CA LEU A 155 4.92 7.24 0.70
C LEU A 155 4.39 7.66 2.07
N MET A 156 5.23 7.65 3.12
CA MET A 156 4.85 8.15 4.46
C MET A 156 4.56 9.65 4.45
N ALA A 157 5.37 10.45 3.77
CA ALA A 157 5.16 11.88 3.62
C ALA A 157 3.87 12.18 2.84
N ASN A 158 3.64 11.46 1.73
CA ASN A 158 2.45 11.58 0.91
C ASN A 158 1.18 11.22 1.70
N ALA A 159 1.20 10.11 2.46
CA ALA A 159 0.10 9.71 3.35
C ALA A 159 -0.23 10.79 4.38
N GLY A 160 0.79 11.35 5.05
CA GLY A 160 0.61 12.42 6.02
C GLY A 160 0.07 13.73 5.40
N LEU A 161 0.45 14.03 4.16
CA LEU A 161 -0.07 15.18 3.43
C LEU A 161 -1.54 14.96 3.02
N ILE A 162 -1.88 13.79 2.48
CA ILE A 162 -3.26 13.43 2.13
C ILE A 162 -4.17 13.53 3.34
N GLU A 163 -3.77 12.95 4.48
CA GLU A 163 -4.56 12.98 5.72
C GLU A 163 -4.96 14.39 6.14
N ARG A 164 -4.08 15.38 5.92
CA ARG A 164 -4.28 16.78 6.35
C ARG A 164 -4.95 17.66 5.31
N THR A 165 -4.90 17.29 4.03
CA THR A 165 -5.30 18.19 2.94
C THR A 165 -6.42 17.66 2.06
N ALA A 166 -6.83 16.39 2.20
CA ALA A 166 -7.81 15.76 1.29
C ALA A 166 -9.10 16.57 1.12
N TRP A 167 -9.60 17.17 2.20
CA TRP A 167 -10.86 17.93 2.20
C TRP A 167 -10.73 19.38 1.76
N THR A 168 -9.54 19.99 1.91
CA THR A 168 -9.33 21.42 1.68
C THR A 168 -8.48 21.71 0.44
N ALA A 169 -7.56 20.82 0.10
CA ALA A 169 -6.63 20.96 -1.02
C ALA A 169 -6.26 19.58 -1.62
N PRO A 170 -7.19 18.88 -2.28
CA PRO A 170 -6.98 17.51 -2.78
C PRO A 170 -5.83 17.40 -3.80
N GLY A 171 -5.44 18.49 -4.45
CA GLY A 171 -4.29 18.53 -5.37
C GLY A 171 -2.91 18.69 -4.70
N ALA A 172 -2.86 18.92 -3.37
CA ALA A 172 -1.61 19.21 -2.66
C ALA A 172 -0.60 18.06 -2.73
N ALA A 173 -1.07 16.82 -2.57
CA ALA A 173 -0.22 15.63 -2.64
C ALA A 173 0.43 15.46 -4.03
N ARG A 174 -0.34 15.61 -5.11
CA ARG A 174 0.18 15.54 -6.49
C ARG A 174 1.21 16.67 -6.76
N ARG A 175 0.94 17.89 -6.28
CA ARG A 175 1.87 19.00 -6.40
C ARG A 175 3.17 18.76 -5.64
N HIS A 176 3.08 18.25 -4.41
CA HIS A 176 4.25 17.89 -3.63
C HIS A 176 5.09 16.82 -4.33
N LEU A 177 4.44 15.76 -4.85
CA LEU A 177 5.12 14.69 -5.56
C LEU A 177 5.88 15.20 -6.79
N SER A 178 5.35 16.20 -7.54
CA SER A 178 6.08 16.76 -8.67
C SER A 178 7.40 17.39 -8.26
N TYR A 179 7.45 18.09 -7.12
CA TYR A 179 8.73 18.65 -6.61
C TYR A 179 9.69 17.55 -6.12
N VAL A 180 9.15 16.48 -5.53
CA VAL A 180 9.97 15.33 -5.13
C VAL A 180 10.61 14.69 -6.37
N LEU A 181 9.82 14.41 -7.41
CA LEU A 181 10.31 13.80 -8.66
C LEU A 181 11.37 14.67 -9.34
N ASP A 182 11.18 15.98 -9.38
CA ASP A 182 12.19 16.91 -9.91
C ASP A 182 13.49 16.86 -9.10
N GLY A 183 13.40 16.74 -7.77
CA GLY A 183 14.55 16.63 -6.87
C GLY A 183 15.28 15.28 -6.95
N LEU A 184 14.65 14.25 -7.50
CA LEU A 184 15.25 12.92 -7.69
C LEU A 184 16.10 12.84 -8.98
N ARG A 185 15.91 13.74 -9.92
CA ARG A 185 16.64 13.72 -11.18
C ARG A 185 18.16 13.96 -11.00
N SER A 186 18.92 13.31 -11.85
CA SER A 186 20.37 13.55 -11.99
C SER A 186 20.64 14.61 -13.10
N PRO A 187 21.70 15.42 -13.00
CA PRO A 187 22.63 15.46 -11.87
C PRO A 187 22.00 16.12 -10.64
N ALA A 188 22.16 15.50 -9.47
CA ALA A 188 21.73 16.10 -8.22
C ALA A 188 22.59 17.33 -7.91
N ARG A 189 21.94 18.43 -7.47
CA ARG A 189 22.63 19.68 -7.13
C ARG A 189 23.49 19.57 -5.85
N ALA A 190 23.11 18.69 -4.96
CA ALA A 190 23.83 18.38 -3.72
C ALA A 190 23.54 16.93 -3.29
N PRO A 191 24.48 16.29 -2.58
CA PRO A 191 24.23 14.99 -1.98
C PRO A 191 23.13 15.13 -0.91
N ALA A 192 22.27 14.09 -0.78
CA ALA A 192 21.32 14.01 0.32
C ALA A 192 22.05 13.65 1.63
N PRO A 193 21.48 13.97 2.79
CA PRO A 193 21.87 13.35 4.04
C PRO A 193 21.82 11.82 3.91
N PRO A 194 22.59 11.06 4.74
CA PRO A 194 22.53 9.60 4.70
C PRO A 194 21.09 9.10 4.83
N SER A 195 20.73 8.14 3.97
CA SER A 195 19.41 7.47 4.08
C SER A 195 19.32 6.72 5.42
N PRO A 196 18.17 6.69 6.08
CA PRO A 196 17.97 5.79 7.22
C PRO A 196 18.17 4.35 6.74
N GLY A 197 18.88 3.56 7.55
CA GLY A 197 19.10 2.15 7.22
C GLY A 197 17.79 1.37 7.15
N GLN A 198 17.78 0.28 6.38
CA GLN A 198 16.62 -0.59 6.19
C GLN A 198 15.94 -0.97 7.52
N ASP A 199 16.74 -1.31 8.55
CA ASP A 199 16.18 -1.67 9.86
C ASP A 199 15.39 -0.53 10.52
N GLN A 200 15.84 0.71 10.38
CA GLN A 200 15.16 1.87 10.92
C GLN A 200 13.81 2.12 10.20
N VAL A 201 13.78 1.97 8.88
CA VAL A 201 12.56 2.09 8.08
C VAL A 201 11.58 0.97 8.43
N VAL A 202 12.06 -0.28 8.53
CA VAL A 202 11.23 -1.42 8.95
C VAL A 202 10.68 -1.22 10.37
N GLN A 203 11.47 -0.69 11.31
CA GLN A 203 10.99 -0.37 12.66
C GLN A 203 9.89 0.69 12.63
N ALA A 204 10.03 1.75 11.81
CA ALA A 204 8.99 2.77 11.65
C ALA A 204 7.70 2.18 11.07
N MET A 205 7.79 1.34 10.04
CA MET A 205 6.64 0.63 9.46
C MET A 205 5.96 -0.29 10.49
N ARG A 206 6.74 -1.03 11.28
CA ARG A 206 6.21 -1.87 12.37
C ARG A 206 5.52 -1.05 13.46
N ALA A 207 6.04 0.13 13.79
CA ALA A 207 5.40 1.02 14.76
C ALA A 207 4.03 1.50 14.26
N LEU A 208 3.88 1.78 12.97
CA LEU A 208 2.59 2.07 12.34
C LEU A 208 1.68 0.82 12.34
N GLY A 209 2.19 -0.34 11.96
CA GLY A 209 1.41 -1.60 11.98
C GLY A 209 0.84 -1.95 13.35
N ARG A 210 1.60 -1.71 14.44
CA ARG A 210 1.09 -1.91 15.81
C ARG A 210 -0.09 -1.02 16.16
N ARG A 211 -0.14 0.21 15.64
CA ARG A 211 -1.32 1.10 15.80
C ARG A 211 -2.56 0.50 15.16
N HIS A 212 -2.40 -0.24 14.08
CA HIS A 212 -3.49 -0.89 13.36
C HIS A 212 -3.84 -2.30 13.88
N GLY A 213 -3.19 -2.77 14.94
CA GLY A 213 -3.44 -4.09 15.54
C GLY A 213 -3.04 -5.28 14.65
N CYS A 214 -2.09 -5.07 13.72
CA CYS A 214 -1.63 -6.06 12.74
C CYS A 214 -0.10 -6.27 12.73
N ALA A 215 0.61 -5.94 13.81
CA ALA A 215 2.05 -6.17 13.96
C ALA A 215 2.37 -7.17 15.06
#